data_70b02c777b9082d7d00cc00be8083588
#
_entry.id   70b02c777b9082d7d00cc00be8083588
#
_cell.length_a   1.000
_cell.length_b   1.000
_cell.length_c   1.000
_cell.angle_alpha   90.00
_cell.angle_beta   90.00
_cell.angle_gamma   90.00
#
_symmetry.space_group_name_H-M   'P 1'
#
loop_
_entity.id
_entity.type
_entity.pdbx_description
1 polymer ?
#
loop_
_entity_poly.entity_id
_entity_poly.type
_entity_poly.pdbx_seq_one_letter_code
_entity_poly.pdbx_strand_id
1 'polypeptide(L)'
;MLHNKILYISRIAIFSAAATVLALFSFPIPPLPSFYKVNLSDSIVIIGGLALGPLAASLIIFIRTALVLLVKGTSTFFIGNLADMLLSFSFVMPIFVCKCNRTLRGAVKEIGAGIFSLCIFSLVLNYFVLVPLYSKIASVPYNEILTCNNNLLIQFLCAVLLLNLLKGILCGTLALFIHRRVLKFH
;
A
#
# COMPACT_ATOMS: atom_id res chain seq x y z
N MET A 1 -2.52 34.08 3.14
CA MET A 1 -1.58 32.96 2.92
C MET A 1 -1.60 31.93 4.05
N LEU A 2 -1.64 32.33 5.34
CA LEU A 2 -1.63 31.41 6.49
C LEU A 2 -2.88 30.49 6.52
N HIS A 3 -4.06 31.02 6.29
CA HIS A 3 -5.33 30.30 6.27
C HIS A 3 -5.34 29.12 5.29
N ASN A 4 -4.83 29.29 4.08
CA ASN A 4 -4.76 28.22 3.07
C ASN A 4 -3.78 27.11 3.47
N LYS A 5 -2.69 27.44 4.17
CA LYS A 5 -1.74 26.44 4.68
C LYS A 5 -2.36 25.62 5.82
N ILE A 6 -3.10 26.26 6.73
CA ILE A 6 -3.78 25.58 7.82
C ILE A 6 -4.83 24.62 7.27
N LEU A 7 -5.64 25.04 6.32
CA LEU A 7 -6.64 24.19 5.66
C LEU A 7 -6.00 22.98 4.96
N TYR A 8 -4.86 23.17 4.29
CA TYR A 8 -4.11 22.10 3.64
C TYR A 8 -3.62 21.05 4.64
N ILE A 9 -3.00 21.50 5.74
CA ILE A 9 -2.52 20.61 6.81
C ILE A 9 -3.68 19.87 7.48
N SER A 10 -4.79 20.57 7.78
CA SER A 10 -5.97 19.95 8.38
C SER A 10 -6.58 18.86 7.50
N ARG A 11 -6.63 19.08 6.19
CA ARG A 11 -7.10 18.06 5.23
C ARG A 11 -6.19 16.84 5.19
N ILE A 12 -4.87 17.03 5.19
CA ILE A 12 -3.90 15.91 5.27
C ILE A 12 -4.11 15.12 6.56
N ALA A 13 -4.31 15.79 7.70
CA ALA A 13 -4.55 15.13 8.98
C ALA A 13 -5.82 14.27 8.96
N ILE A 14 -6.92 14.78 8.38
CA ILE A 14 -8.20 14.05 8.25
C ILE A 14 -8.01 12.81 7.37
N PHE A 15 -7.37 12.94 6.20
CA PHE A 15 -7.10 11.80 5.32
C PHE A 15 -6.18 10.78 5.98
N SER A 16 -5.17 11.23 6.73
CA SER A 16 -4.24 10.35 7.46
C SER A 16 -4.97 9.58 8.56
N ALA A 17 -5.83 10.22 9.32
CA ALA A 17 -6.65 9.58 10.35
C ALA A 17 -7.59 8.53 9.73
N ALA A 18 -8.31 8.88 8.66
CA ALA A 18 -9.19 7.95 7.96
C ALA A 18 -8.41 6.75 7.36
N ALA A 19 -7.25 6.99 6.74
CA ALA A 19 -6.39 5.94 6.24
C ALA A 19 -5.87 5.04 7.36
N THR A 20 -5.53 5.60 8.53
CA THR A 20 -5.11 4.84 9.71
C THR A 20 -6.23 3.93 10.20
N VAL A 21 -7.45 4.43 10.33
CA VAL A 21 -8.61 3.61 10.73
C VAL A 21 -8.77 2.42 9.79
N LEU A 22 -8.75 2.62 8.47
CA LEU A 22 -8.82 1.53 7.51
C LEU A 22 -7.61 0.57 7.58
N ALA A 23 -6.42 1.06 7.91
CA ALA A 23 -5.25 0.21 8.09
C ALA A 23 -5.32 -0.66 9.35
N LEU A 24 -6.03 -0.19 10.38
CA LEU A 24 -6.30 -0.99 11.59
C LEU A 24 -7.21 -2.19 11.27
N PHE A 25 -8.15 -2.06 10.34
CA PHE A 25 -8.97 -3.16 9.82
C PHE A 25 -8.19 -3.92 8.73
N SER A 26 -7.25 -4.73 9.16
CA SER A 26 -6.43 -5.55 8.27
C SER A 26 -6.75 -7.03 8.46
N PHE A 27 -6.95 -7.75 7.35
CA PHE A 27 -7.34 -9.15 7.34
C PHE A 27 -6.19 -10.02 6.83
N PRO A 28 -5.78 -11.08 7.56
CA PRO A 28 -4.87 -12.09 7.04
C PRO A 28 -5.58 -12.89 5.96
N ILE A 29 -4.88 -13.24 4.88
CA ILE A 29 -5.43 -14.06 3.79
C ILE A 29 -4.71 -15.40 3.76
N PRO A 30 -5.38 -16.53 4.08
CA PRO A 30 -4.82 -17.85 3.83
C PRO A 30 -4.57 -18.05 2.32
N PRO A 31 -3.50 -18.72 1.89
CA PRO A 31 -2.55 -19.54 2.65
C PRO A 31 -1.28 -18.80 3.12
N LEU A 32 -1.25 -17.47 3.09
CA LEU A 32 -0.05 -16.71 3.48
C LEU A 32 0.12 -16.65 5.00
N PRO A 33 1.37 -16.49 5.49
CA PRO A 33 1.64 -16.32 6.92
C PRO A 33 0.85 -15.15 7.51
N SER A 34 0.49 -15.22 8.79
CA SER A 34 -0.41 -14.28 9.49
C SER A 34 0.07 -12.82 9.53
N PHE A 35 1.33 -12.56 9.22
CA PHE A 35 1.87 -11.21 9.09
C PHE A 35 1.55 -10.55 7.73
N TYR A 36 1.16 -11.34 6.71
CA TYR A 36 0.64 -10.80 5.45
C TYR A 36 -0.84 -10.45 5.62
N LYS A 37 -1.11 -9.17 5.72
CA LYS A 37 -2.47 -8.63 5.92
C LYS A 37 -2.82 -7.68 4.79
N VAL A 38 -4.05 -7.77 4.32
CA VAL A 38 -4.59 -6.79 3.36
C VAL A 38 -5.39 -5.75 4.12
N ASN A 39 -5.17 -4.50 3.77
CA ASN A 39 -5.96 -3.35 4.22
C ASN A 39 -6.35 -2.48 3.02
N LEU A 40 -7.41 -1.71 3.16
CA LEU A 40 -7.92 -0.83 2.10
C LEU A 40 -7.47 0.63 2.28
N SER A 41 -6.50 0.90 3.15
CA SER A 41 -6.07 2.25 3.50
C SER A 41 -5.48 3.02 2.32
N ASP A 42 -4.87 2.32 1.35
CA ASP A 42 -4.30 2.94 0.16
C ASP A 42 -5.35 3.62 -0.73
N SER A 43 -6.63 3.20 -0.65
CA SER A 43 -7.72 3.90 -1.35
C SER A 43 -7.90 5.34 -0.84
N ILE A 44 -7.83 5.55 0.48
CA ILE A 44 -7.91 6.89 1.08
C ILE A 44 -6.67 7.72 0.72
N VAL A 45 -5.49 7.09 0.68
CA VAL A 45 -4.25 7.77 0.25
C VAL A 45 -4.38 8.27 -1.19
N ILE A 46 -4.90 7.44 -2.11
CA ILE A 46 -5.12 7.83 -3.50
C ILE A 46 -6.11 8.99 -3.59
N ILE A 47 -7.24 8.92 -2.86
CA ILE A 47 -8.26 10.00 -2.84
C ILE A 47 -7.65 11.29 -2.30
N GLY A 48 -6.93 11.23 -1.17
CA GLY A 48 -6.25 12.37 -0.59
C GLY A 48 -5.21 12.99 -1.54
N GLY A 49 -4.46 12.13 -2.24
CA GLY A 49 -3.50 12.57 -3.26
C GLY A 49 -4.17 13.18 -4.50
N LEU A 50 -5.29 12.66 -4.96
CA LEU A 50 -6.07 13.24 -6.07
C LEU A 50 -6.67 14.61 -5.69
N ALA A 51 -7.04 14.79 -4.42
CA ALA A 51 -7.60 16.04 -3.92
C ALA A 51 -6.53 17.11 -3.62
N LEU A 52 -5.37 16.72 -3.09
CA LEU A 52 -4.37 17.61 -2.51
C LEU A 52 -3.00 17.57 -3.22
N GLY A 53 -2.80 16.62 -4.12
CA GLY A 53 -1.55 16.42 -4.87
C GLY A 53 -0.63 15.31 -4.32
N PRO A 54 0.43 14.94 -5.07
CA PRO A 54 1.30 13.82 -4.75
C PRO A 54 2.10 14.00 -3.46
N LEU A 55 2.49 15.22 -3.12
CA LEU A 55 3.15 15.52 -1.84
C LEU A 55 2.25 15.22 -0.65
N ALA A 56 0.95 15.55 -0.75
CA ALA A 56 -0.02 15.19 0.28
C ALA A 56 -0.17 13.68 0.42
N ALA A 57 -0.22 12.94 -0.70
CA ALA A 57 -0.26 11.48 -0.67
C ALA A 57 0.94 10.89 0.07
N SER A 58 2.14 11.41 -0.19
CA SER A 58 3.37 10.99 0.52
C SER A 58 3.27 11.23 2.02
N LEU A 59 2.82 12.41 2.43
CA LEU A 59 2.66 12.77 3.84
C LEU A 59 1.59 11.89 4.52
N ILE A 60 0.47 11.61 3.83
CA ILE A 60 -0.58 10.74 4.33
C ILE A 60 -0.03 9.32 4.57
N ILE A 61 0.75 8.75 3.63
CA ILE A 61 1.39 7.44 3.81
C ILE A 61 2.27 7.43 5.05
N PHE A 62 3.10 8.46 5.20
CA PHE A 62 4.05 8.56 6.32
C PHE A 62 3.33 8.66 7.67
N ILE A 63 2.38 9.59 7.79
CA ILE A 63 1.59 9.81 9.02
C ILE A 63 0.77 8.57 9.35
N ARG A 64 0.08 7.96 8.37
CA ARG A 64 -0.67 6.72 8.55
C ARG A 64 0.22 5.62 9.12
N THR A 65 1.40 5.41 8.53
CA THR A 65 2.33 4.36 8.98
C THR A 65 2.80 4.60 10.40
N ALA A 66 3.14 5.85 10.74
CA ALA A 66 3.52 6.24 12.10
C ALA A 66 2.37 6.00 13.09
N LEU A 67 1.14 6.40 12.76
CA LEU A 67 -0.03 6.20 13.62
C LEU A 67 -0.38 4.72 13.80
N VAL A 68 -0.32 3.91 12.75
CA VAL A 68 -0.52 2.46 12.85
C VAL A 68 0.52 1.83 13.77
N LEU A 69 1.77 2.27 13.67
CA LEU A 69 2.86 1.82 14.52
C LEU A 69 2.61 2.14 16.00
N LEU A 70 2.15 3.35 16.28
CA LEU A 70 1.84 3.79 17.64
C LEU A 70 0.65 3.02 18.25
N VAL A 71 -0.37 2.72 17.47
CA VAL A 71 -1.61 2.08 17.95
C VAL A 71 -1.47 0.55 18.06
N LYS A 72 -0.94 -0.12 17.03
CA LYS A 72 -0.79 -1.59 17.01
C LYS A 72 0.52 -2.08 17.61
N GLY A 73 1.51 -1.23 17.73
CA GLY A 73 2.88 -1.66 17.98
C GLY A 73 3.45 -2.47 16.82
N THR A 74 4.46 -3.26 17.06
CA THR A 74 5.09 -4.12 16.06
C THR A 74 5.17 -5.55 16.53
N SER A 75 4.57 -6.47 15.78
CA SER A 75 4.79 -7.92 15.95
C SER A 75 6.04 -8.42 15.21
N THR A 76 6.65 -7.61 14.35
CA THR A 76 7.71 -8.00 13.39
C THR A 76 8.88 -7.00 13.35
N PHE A 77 9.32 -6.47 14.50
CA PHE A 77 10.45 -5.53 14.59
C PHE A 77 10.42 -4.40 13.54
N PHE A 78 9.26 -3.72 13.35
CA PHE A 78 9.04 -2.64 12.39
C PHE A 78 9.08 -3.03 10.91
N ILE A 79 9.54 -4.22 10.54
CA ILE A 79 9.78 -4.66 9.17
C ILE A 79 8.47 -4.67 8.36
N GLY A 80 7.41 -5.24 8.93
CA GLY A 80 6.12 -5.31 8.27
C GLY A 80 5.52 -3.93 7.97
N ASN A 81 5.63 -2.98 8.91
CA ASN A 81 5.13 -1.62 8.72
C ASN A 81 5.95 -0.83 7.70
N LEU A 82 7.28 -1.02 7.70
CA LEU A 82 8.16 -0.42 6.70
C LEU A 82 7.89 -0.98 5.30
N ALA A 83 7.69 -2.29 5.21
CA ALA A 83 7.33 -2.94 3.94
C ALA A 83 5.98 -2.43 3.42
N ASP A 84 4.93 -2.32 4.26
CA ASP A 84 3.63 -1.77 3.84
C ASP A 84 3.76 -0.31 3.39
N MET A 85 4.59 0.50 4.05
CA MET A 85 4.89 1.87 3.64
C MET A 85 5.52 1.93 2.25
N LEU A 86 6.56 1.14 2.01
CA LEU A 86 7.27 1.08 0.73
C LEU A 86 6.37 0.57 -0.40
N LEU A 87 5.54 -0.45 -0.13
CA LEU A 87 4.55 -0.96 -1.07
C LEU A 87 3.48 0.08 -1.40
N SER A 88 3.01 0.84 -0.41
CA SER A 88 2.07 1.94 -0.64
C SER A 88 2.68 3.06 -1.50
N PHE A 89 3.95 3.42 -1.28
CA PHE A 89 4.66 4.36 -2.14
C PHE A 89 4.77 3.84 -3.57
N SER A 90 5.17 2.57 -3.74
CA SER A 90 5.27 1.93 -5.05
C SER A 90 3.92 1.87 -5.79
N PHE A 91 2.81 1.76 -5.07
CA PHE A 91 1.47 1.76 -5.65
C PHE A 91 0.99 3.15 -6.02
N VAL A 92 1.13 4.11 -5.10
CA VAL A 92 0.48 5.42 -5.19
C VAL A 92 1.27 6.38 -6.09
N MET A 93 2.60 6.37 -6.05
CA MET A 93 3.41 7.33 -6.81
C MET A 93 3.24 7.22 -8.33
N PRO A 94 3.25 6.03 -8.96
CA PRO A 94 3.06 5.91 -10.40
C PRO A 94 1.70 6.46 -10.88
N ILE A 95 0.65 6.40 -10.06
CA ILE A 95 -0.67 6.97 -10.37
C ILE A 95 -0.55 8.48 -10.66
N PHE A 96 0.32 9.19 -9.92
CA PHE A 96 0.53 10.63 -10.11
C PHE A 96 1.57 10.98 -11.17
N VAL A 97 2.54 10.10 -11.43
CA VAL A 97 3.55 10.29 -12.46
C VAL A 97 2.97 10.04 -13.86
N CYS A 98 2.15 9.00 -13.99
CA CYS A 98 1.53 8.61 -15.26
C CYS A 98 0.28 9.45 -15.58
N LYS A 99 0.28 10.77 -15.25
CA LYS A 99 -0.86 11.66 -15.52
C LYS A 99 -1.36 11.50 -16.95
N CYS A 100 -2.43 10.74 -17.11
CA CYS A 100 -3.19 10.64 -18.35
C CYS A 100 -4.34 11.67 -18.37
N ASN A 101 -4.99 11.82 -19.51
CA ASN A 101 -6.15 12.69 -19.66
C ASN A 101 -7.23 12.42 -18.59
N ARG A 102 -7.93 13.47 -18.13
CA ARG A 102 -9.03 13.40 -17.13
C ARG A 102 -10.24 12.59 -17.59
N THR A 103 -10.01 11.52 -18.32
CA THR A 103 -11.03 10.56 -18.80
C THR A 103 -11.00 9.31 -17.95
N LEU A 104 -12.10 8.54 -17.99
CA LEU A 104 -12.14 7.23 -17.35
C LEU A 104 -11.02 6.29 -17.77
N ARG A 105 -10.73 6.28 -19.09
CA ARG A 105 -9.66 5.47 -19.65
C ARG A 105 -8.30 5.92 -19.12
N GLY A 106 -8.12 7.23 -18.89
CA GLY A 106 -6.91 7.77 -18.26
C GLY A 106 -6.76 7.27 -16.83
N ALA A 107 -7.79 7.41 -16.01
CA ALA A 107 -7.76 6.98 -14.61
C ALA A 107 -7.54 5.47 -14.43
N VAL A 108 -8.11 4.63 -15.32
CA VAL A 108 -7.85 3.18 -15.32
C VAL A 108 -6.40 2.88 -15.68
N LYS A 109 -5.81 3.62 -16.64
CA LYS A 109 -4.38 3.47 -16.99
C LYS A 109 -3.47 3.87 -15.84
N GLU A 110 -3.76 4.97 -15.16
CA GLU A 110 -3.01 5.45 -14.00
C GLU A 110 -3.01 4.41 -12.86
N ILE A 111 -4.18 3.86 -12.53
CA ILE A 111 -4.30 2.80 -11.53
C ILE A 111 -3.62 1.52 -12.00
N GLY A 112 -3.75 1.15 -13.28
CA GLY A 112 -3.06 0.02 -13.87
C GLY A 112 -1.53 0.13 -13.73
N ALA A 113 -0.96 1.31 -13.98
CA ALA A 113 0.46 1.59 -13.77
C ALA A 113 0.86 1.44 -12.29
N GLY A 114 0.02 1.93 -11.37
CA GLY A 114 0.22 1.74 -9.93
C GLY A 114 0.21 0.26 -9.53
N ILE A 115 -0.77 -0.52 -10.00
CA ILE A 115 -0.86 -1.96 -9.73
C ILE A 115 0.36 -2.70 -10.28
N PHE A 116 0.77 -2.39 -11.51
CA PHE A 116 1.94 -2.99 -12.14
C PHE A 116 3.22 -2.73 -11.33
N SER A 117 3.43 -1.48 -10.93
CA SER A 117 4.56 -1.09 -10.07
C SER A 117 4.50 -1.79 -8.71
N LEU A 118 3.32 -1.86 -8.07
CA LEU A 118 3.11 -2.56 -6.81
C LEU A 118 3.49 -4.04 -6.92
N CYS A 119 3.05 -4.73 -7.98
CA CYS A 119 3.33 -6.15 -8.20
C CYS A 119 4.83 -6.41 -8.38
N ILE A 120 5.51 -5.64 -9.22
CA ILE A 120 6.96 -5.80 -9.43
C ILE A 120 7.72 -5.51 -8.14
N PHE A 121 7.43 -4.37 -7.52
CA PHE A 121 8.14 -3.96 -6.30
C PHE A 121 7.90 -4.94 -5.15
N SER A 122 6.69 -5.50 -5.04
CA SER A 122 6.38 -6.49 -4.02
C SER A 122 7.18 -7.78 -4.20
N LEU A 123 7.37 -8.26 -5.43
CA LEU A 123 8.21 -9.43 -5.70
C LEU A 123 9.66 -9.18 -5.31
N VAL A 124 10.21 -8.04 -5.74
CA VAL A 124 11.59 -7.65 -5.43
C VAL A 124 11.79 -7.52 -3.92
N LEU A 125 10.89 -6.80 -3.25
CA LEU A 125 11.00 -6.56 -1.81
C LEU A 125 10.84 -7.85 -1.00
N ASN A 126 9.94 -8.73 -1.40
CA ASN A 126 9.77 -10.04 -0.73
C ASN A 126 11.00 -10.92 -0.93
N TYR A 127 11.49 -11.05 -2.17
CA TYR A 127 12.63 -11.92 -2.47
C TYR A 127 13.93 -11.46 -1.82
N PHE A 128 14.27 -10.17 -1.95
CA PHE A 128 15.57 -9.65 -1.51
C PHE A 128 15.60 -9.21 -0.04
N VAL A 129 14.46 -8.80 0.53
CA VAL A 129 14.43 -8.20 1.87
C VAL A 129 13.64 -9.05 2.86
N LEU A 130 12.37 -9.35 2.56
CA LEU A 130 11.50 -9.98 3.55
C LEU A 130 11.88 -11.44 3.82
N VAL A 131 12.12 -12.25 2.78
CA VAL A 131 12.50 -13.66 2.94
C VAL A 131 13.80 -13.81 3.74
N PRO A 132 14.92 -13.14 3.41
CA PRO A 132 16.16 -13.27 4.20
C PRO A 132 16.04 -12.69 5.61
N LEU A 133 15.23 -11.67 5.79
CA LEU A 133 15.07 -11.02 7.10
C LEU A 133 14.21 -11.87 8.03
N TYR A 134 13.12 -12.44 7.53
CA TYR A 134 12.28 -13.37 8.30
C TYR A 134 12.99 -14.69 8.61
N SER A 135 13.84 -15.19 7.73
CA SER A 135 14.65 -16.39 8.01
C SER A 135 15.56 -16.19 9.22
N LYS A 136 16.17 -15.00 9.33
CA LYS A 136 17.00 -14.65 10.50
C LYS A 136 16.19 -14.52 11.80
N ILE A 137 14.99 -13.97 11.75
CA ILE A 137 14.14 -13.76 12.93
C ILE A 137 13.50 -15.07 13.38
N ALA A 138 13.06 -15.91 12.44
CA ALA A 138 12.43 -17.19 12.73
C ALA A 138 13.43 -18.31 13.04
N SER A 139 14.75 -18.03 12.99
CA SER A 139 15.82 -19.02 13.16
C SER A 139 15.72 -20.22 12.20
N VAL A 140 15.04 -20.04 11.07
CA VAL A 140 14.94 -21.03 9.99
C VAL A 140 16.06 -20.75 8.99
N PRO A 141 16.93 -21.74 8.68
CA PRO A 141 18.01 -21.52 7.75
C PRO A 141 17.49 -21.05 6.38
N TYR A 142 18.04 -19.94 5.89
CA TYR A 142 17.67 -19.36 4.59
C TYR A 142 17.76 -20.38 3.45
N ASN A 143 18.77 -21.26 3.54
CA ASN A 143 18.94 -22.36 2.59
C ASN A 143 17.80 -23.38 2.63
N GLU A 144 17.20 -23.65 3.78
CA GLU A 144 16.04 -24.54 3.85
C GLU A 144 14.79 -23.93 3.20
N ILE A 145 14.61 -22.61 3.31
CA ILE A 145 13.50 -21.90 2.63
C ILE A 145 13.70 -21.93 1.11
N LEU A 146 14.96 -21.85 0.65
CA LEU A 146 15.29 -21.87 -0.78
C LEU A 146 15.44 -23.30 -1.33
N THR A 147 15.97 -24.26 -0.54
CA THR A 147 16.32 -25.58 -1.03
C THR A 147 15.26 -26.65 -0.72
N CYS A 148 14.39 -26.45 0.27
CA CYS A 148 13.35 -27.43 0.63
C CYS A 148 12.29 -27.71 -0.43
N ASN A 149 12.18 -26.92 -1.44
CA ASN A 149 11.51 -27.16 -2.73
C ASN A 149 11.41 -25.82 -3.46
N ASN A 150 12.02 -25.69 -4.62
CA ASN A 150 11.82 -24.54 -5.51
C ASN A 150 10.33 -24.20 -5.71
N ASN A 151 9.46 -25.23 -5.57
CA ASN A 151 8.01 -25.08 -5.65
C ASN A 151 7.41 -24.25 -4.50
N LEU A 152 7.93 -24.32 -3.27
CA LEU A 152 7.38 -23.57 -2.13
C LEU A 152 7.69 -22.06 -2.23
N LEU A 153 8.89 -21.70 -2.65
CA LEU A 153 9.25 -20.30 -2.88
C LEU A 153 8.43 -19.70 -4.01
N ILE A 154 8.26 -20.43 -5.12
CA ILE A 154 7.45 -19.99 -6.25
C ILE A 154 5.99 -19.85 -5.83
N GLN A 155 5.43 -20.82 -5.10
CA GLN A 155 4.07 -20.74 -4.58
C GLN A 155 3.87 -19.54 -3.65
N PHE A 156 4.85 -19.26 -2.78
CA PHE A 156 4.83 -18.11 -1.90
C PHE A 156 4.85 -16.79 -2.69
N LEU A 157 5.76 -16.64 -3.66
CA LEU A 157 5.84 -15.44 -4.50
C LEU A 157 4.57 -15.25 -5.35
N CYS A 158 4.00 -16.33 -5.89
CA CYS A 158 2.72 -16.28 -6.61
C CYS A 158 1.57 -15.84 -5.69
N ALA A 159 1.52 -16.33 -4.46
CA ALA A 159 0.51 -15.93 -3.48
C ALA A 159 0.66 -14.45 -3.09
N VAL A 160 1.88 -13.96 -2.88
CA VAL A 160 2.16 -12.54 -2.62
C VAL A 160 1.76 -11.67 -3.80
N LEU A 161 2.06 -12.10 -5.03
CA LEU A 161 1.67 -11.38 -6.25
C LEU A 161 0.15 -11.29 -6.37
N LEU A 162 -0.56 -12.40 -6.18
CA LEU A 162 -2.02 -12.44 -6.24
C LEU A 162 -2.65 -11.53 -5.18
N LEU A 163 -2.10 -11.53 -3.96
CA LEU A 163 -2.56 -10.69 -2.86
C LEU A 163 -2.41 -9.20 -3.19
N ASN A 164 -1.23 -8.79 -3.69
CA ASN A 164 -0.98 -7.40 -4.04
C ASN A 164 -1.80 -6.95 -5.26
N LEU A 165 -2.03 -7.84 -6.22
CA LEU A 165 -2.93 -7.61 -7.35
C LEU A 165 -4.37 -7.35 -6.86
N LEU A 166 -4.89 -8.22 -5.98
CA LEU A 166 -6.22 -8.05 -5.38
C LEU A 166 -6.31 -6.75 -4.57
N LYS A 167 -5.32 -6.47 -3.72
CA LYS A 167 -5.22 -5.22 -2.96
C LYS A 167 -5.28 -4.01 -3.90
N GLY A 168 -4.46 -4.01 -4.94
CA GLY A 168 -4.39 -2.93 -5.92
C GLY A 168 -5.71 -2.71 -6.66
N ILE A 169 -6.38 -3.77 -7.11
CA ILE A 169 -7.68 -3.69 -7.77
C ILE A 169 -8.75 -3.15 -6.81
N LEU A 170 -8.84 -3.68 -5.60
CA LEU A 170 -9.81 -3.24 -4.60
C LEU A 170 -9.60 -1.78 -4.21
N CYS A 171 -8.36 -1.38 -3.88
CA CYS A 171 -8.05 -0.01 -3.52
C CYS A 171 -8.26 0.96 -4.69
N GLY A 172 -7.83 0.58 -5.89
CA GLY A 172 -7.98 1.39 -7.08
C GLY A 172 -9.43 1.61 -7.49
N THR A 173 -10.24 0.54 -7.50
CA THR A 173 -11.69 0.64 -7.83
C THR A 173 -12.44 1.46 -6.79
N LEU A 174 -12.15 1.27 -5.50
CA LEU A 174 -12.75 2.04 -4.42
C LEU A 174 -12.39 3.53 -4.52
N ALA A 175 -11.12 3.83 -4.80
CA ALA A 175 -10.67 5.21 -5.00
C ALA A 175 -11.36 5.88 -6.19
N LEU A 176 -11.50 5.19 -7.33
CA LEU A 176 -12.23 5.70 -8.49
C LEU A 176 -13.71 5.95 -8.21
N PHE A 177 -14.35 5.02 -7.51
CA PHE A 177 -15.77 5.13 -7.19
C PHE A 177 -16.04 6.35 -6.31
N ILE A 178 -15.26 6.54 -5.25
CA ILE A 178 -15.41 7.66 -4.33
C ILE A 178 -15.04 8.99 -5.01
N HIS A 179 -13.93 9.02 -5.75
CA HIS A 179 -13.47 10.21 -6.45
C HIS A 179 -14.53 10.73 -7.43
N ARG A 180 -15.21 9.85 -8.14
CA ARG A 180 -16.30 10.23 -9.05
C ARG A 180 -17.53 10.76 -8.36
N ARG A 181 -17.87 10.20 -7.21
CA ARG A 181 -19.02 10.67 -6.43
C ARG A 181 -18.75 12.05 -5.84
N VAL A 182 -17.53 12.28 -5.32
CA VAL A 182 -17.14 13.54 -4.67
C VAL A 182 -16.93 14.68 -5.67
N LEU A 183 -16.32 14.42 -6.84
CA LEU A 183 -16.09 15.46 -7.85
C LEU A 183 -17.33 15.81 -8.68
N LYS A 184 -18.40 15.02 -8.66
CA LYS A 184 -19.67 15.42 -9.28
C LYS A 184 -20.38 16.53 -8.52
N PHE A 185 -19.92 16.89 -7.32
CA PHE A 185 -20.49 17.96 -6.51
C PHE A 185 -19.68 19.27 -6.57
N HIS A 186 -18.70 19.36 -7.43
CA HIS A 186 -17.95 20.58 -7.78
C HIS A 186 -17.86 20.71 -9.31
#